data_4f75fb86869c709aeffa1bf05f36972d
#
_entry.id   4f75fb86869c709aeffa1bf05f36972d
#
_cell.length_a   1.000
_cell.length_b   1.000
_cell.length_c   1.000
_cell.angle_alpha   90.00
_cell.angle_beta   90.00
_cell.angle_gamma   90.00
#
_symmetry.space_group_name_H-M   'P 1'
#
loop_
_entity.id
_entity.type
_entity.pdbx_description
1 polymer ?
#
loop_
_entity_poly.entity_id
_entity_poly.type
_entity_poly.pdbx_seq_one_letter_code
_entity_poly.pdbx_strand_id
1 'polypeptide(L)'
;METTVYLIRHSVRLNMKNNIESYNTTQDNLIKSEKIILSVTGERRAEKLSNEKELQNIDVVYASNCVRTLQTAKYLMEKQNLKANLDERLDERRTGKPNDKEYPDWYTRQFQDENFKTEGGESQKDVRERMEEAFNEIVEKNKGKRIAIFTHGNAMTFLMMKWCKVENVTPNKEITLSYNGKIIFNKRLNSPEVFK
;
A
#
# COMPACT_ATOMS: atom_id res chain seq x y z
N MET A 1 -4.64 26.28 7.21
CA MET A 1 -5.53 25.11 7.18
C MET A 1 -4.66 23.85 7.27
N GLU A 2 -5.11 22.86 8.03
CA GLU A 2 -4.39 21.59 8.21
C GLU A 2 -4.56 20.71 6.96
N THR A 3 -3.48 20.06 6.53
CA THR A 3 -3.53 19.05 5.46
C THR A 3 -3.70 17.68 6.10
N THR A 4 -4.73 16.96 5.71
CA THR A 4 -4.99 15.61 6.21
C THR A 4 -4.75 14.57 5.12
N VAL A 5 -3.95 13.54 5.39
CA VAL A 5 -3.66 12.46 4.45
C VAL A 5 -4.18 11.13 5.00
N TYR A 6 -4.91 10.42 4.17
CA TYR A 6 -5.35 9.04 4.42
C TYR A 6 -4.56 8.10 3.53
N LEU A 7 -3.68 7.28 4.12
CA LEU A 7 -3.03 6.18 3.43
C LEU A 7 -3.94 4.96 3.48
N ILE A 8 -4.36 4.47 2.33
CA ILE A 8 -5.38 3.43 2.22
C ILE A 8 -4.81 2.24 1.45
N ARG A 9 -4.69 1.11 2.12
CA ARG A 9 -4.37 -0.16 1.46
C ARG A 9 -5.55 -0.60 0.60
N HIS A 10 -5.26 -1.11 -0.61
CA HIS A 10 -6.28 -1.74 -1.46
C HIS A 10 -7.07 -2.85 -0.74
N SER A 11 -8.30 -3.08 -1.15
CA SER A 11 -9.17 -4.11 -0.62
C SER A 11 -8.75 -5.53 -1.05
N VAL A 12 -9.55 -6.55 -0.72
CA VAL A 12 -9.20 -7.96 -0.95
C VAL A 12 -9.13 -8.26 -2.44
N ARG A 13 -7.93 -8.58 -2.92
CA ARG A 13 -7.69 -8.98 -4.30
C ARG A 13 -8.27 -10.35 -4.62
N LEU A 14 -8.60 -10.59 -5.89
CA LEU A 14 -8.93 -11.92 -6.37
C LEU A 14 -7.70 -12.82 -6.25
N ASN A 15 -7.88 -13.94 -5.53
CA ASN A 15 -6.82 -14.93 -5.39
C ASN A 15 -6.90 -15.90 -6.60
N MET A 16 -6.05 -15.69 -7.56
CA MET A 16 -5.93 -16.57 -8.73
C MET A 16 -5.03 -17.74 -8.35
N LYS A 17 -5.63 -18.80 -7.79
CA LYS A 17 -4.95 -19.93 -7.17
C LYS A 17 -3.93 -20.67 -8.01
N ASN A 18 -3.85 -20.51 -9.33
CA ASN A 18 -3.04 -21.45 -10.12
C ASN A 18 -2.21 -20.88 -11.28
N ASN A 19 -2.07 -19.56 -11.51
CA ASN A 19 -1.33 -19.16 -12.74
C ASN A 19 -0.65 -17.77 -12.72
N ILE A 20 -0.58 -17.08 -11.61
CA ILE A 20 0.28 -15.91 -11.55
C ILE A 20 1.38 -16.26 -10.53
N GLU A 21 2.54 -16.60 -11.05
CA GLU A 21 3.73 -16.59 -10.24
C GLU A 21 3.82 -15.23 -9.57
N SER A 22 3.86 -15.24 -8.26
CA SER A 22 3.76 -14.03 -7.42
C SER A 22 5.02 -13.16 -7.51
N TYR A 23 5.93 -13.46 -8.40
CA TYR A 23 7.26 -12.88 -8.45
C TYR A 23 7.49 -12.15 -9.77
N ASN A 24 7.54 -10.84 -9.68
CA ASN A 24 7.59 -9.95 -10.81
C ASN A 24 9.03 -9.64 -11.21
N THR A 25 9.61 -10.53 -11.97
CA THR A 25 10.99 -10.37 -12.46
C THR A 25 11.07 -9.96 -13.91
N THR A 26 9.98 -10.15 -14.66
CA THR A 26 9.86 -9.74 -16.05
C THR A 26 8.81 -8.67 -16.21
N GLN A 27 8.89 -7.88 -17.28
CA GLN A 27 7.90 -6.86 -17.62
C GLN A 27 6.48 -7.45 -17.72
N ASP A 28 6.33 -8.66 -18.28
CA ASP A 28 5.03 -9.33 -18.36
C ASP A 28 4.43 -9.64 -16.99
N ASN A 29 5.25 -10.04 -16.02
CA ASN A 29 4.80 -10.33 -14.68
C ASN A 29 4.42 -9.06 -13.90
N LEU A 30 5.11 -7.94 -14.15
CA LEU A 30 4.72 -6.64 -13.62
C LEU A 30 3.33 -6.25 -14.13
N ILE A 31 3.10 -6.29 -15.44
CA ILE A 31 1.80 -5.99 -16.06
C ILE A 31 0.70 -6.91 -15.51
N LYS A 32 0.97 -8.21 -15.35
CA LYS A 32 0.02 -9.15 -14.75
C LYS A 32 -0.35 -8.77 -13.32
N SER A 33 0.66 -8.39 -12.52
CA SER A 33 0.43 -7.95 -11.13
C SER A 33 -0.40 -6.69 -11.05
N GLU A 34 -0.17 -5.71 -11.92
CA GLU A 34 -0.95 -4.48 -12.01
C GLU A 34 -2.42 -4.76 -12.33
N LYS A 35 -2.69 -5.74 -13.21
CA LYS A 35 -4.03 -6.12 -13.67
C LYS A 35 -4.82 -6.98 -12.68
N ILE A 36 -4.26 -7.39 -11.54
CA ILE A 36 -5.01 -8.15 -10.53
C ILE A 36 -6.16 -7.29 -9.98
N ILE A 37 -7.38 -7.79 -10.17
CA ILE A 37 -8.62 -7.16 -9.73
C ILE A 37 -8.98 -7.49 -8.28
N LEU A 38 -9.97 -6.81 -7.73
CA LEU A 38 -10.59 -7.18 -6.46
C LEU A 38 -11.45 -8.45 -6.61
N SER A 39 -11.58 -9.18 -5.52
CA SER A 39 -12.61 -10.21 -5.37
C SER A 39 -13.98 -9.57 -5.09
N VAL A 40 -15.06 -10.34 -5.22
CA VAL A 40 -16.41 -9.88 -4.83
C VAL A 40 -16.44 -9.38 -3.39
N THR A 41 -15.76 -10.08 -2.47
CA THR A 41 -15.61 -9.63 -1.09
C THR A 41 -14.81 -8.32 -1.02
N GLY A 42 -13.80 -8.17 -1.87
CA GLY A 42 -13.01 -6.94 -1.98
C GLY A 42 -13.84 -5.76 -2.43
N GLU A 43 -14.67 -5.91 -3.44
CA GLU A 43 -15.60 -4.88 -3.92
C GLU A 43 -16.57 -4.43 -2.80
N ARG A 44 -17.22 -5.37 -2.12
CA ARG A 44 -18.13 -5.07 -1.00
C ARG A 44 -17.44 -4.31 0.14
N ARG A 45 -16.19 -4.68 0.46
CA ARG A 45 -15.41 -3.97 1.49
C ARG A 45 -14.99 -2.58 1.04
N ALA A 46 -14.66 -2.39 -0.24
CA ALA A 46 -14.35 -1.08 -0.82
C ALA A 46 -15.57 -0.15 -0.79
N GLU A 47 -16.76 -0.68 -1.13
CA GLU A 47 -18.01 0.04 -1.02
C GLU A 47 -18.30 0.44 0.43
N LYS A 48 -18.15 -0.48 1.39
CA LYS A 48 -18.31 -0.18 2.82
C LYS A 48 -17.34 0.91 3.27
N LEU A 49 -16.06 0.83 2.87
CA LEU A 49 -15.03 1.83 3.17
C LEU A 49 -15.47 3.24 2.74
N SER A 50 -16.09 3.38 1.57
CA SER A 50 -16.56 4.67 1.07
C SER A 50 -17.63 5.35 1.93
N ASN A 51 -18.22 4.62 2.89
CA ASN A 51 -19.21 5.12 3.85
C ASN A 51 -18.61 5.56 5.19
N GLU A 52 -17.32 5.30 5.42
CA GLU A 52 -16.67 5.68 6.68
C GLU A 52 -16.68 7.21 6.83
N LYS A 53 -17.05 7.68 8.04
CA LYS A 53 -17.17 9.12 8.33
C LYS A 53 -15.86 9.87 8.10
N GLU A 54 -14.74 9.24 8.43
CA GLU A 54 -13.41 9.81 8.25
C GLU A 54 -13.06 10.08 6.79
N LEU A 55 -13.63 9.33 5.86
CA LEU A 55 -13.39 9.46 4.42
C LEU A 55 -14.43 10.30 3.69
N GLN A 56 -15.26 11.06 4.42
CA GLN A 56 -16.14 12.06 3.81
C GLN A 56 -15.37 13.35 3.56
N ASN A 57 -15.83 14.13 2.57
CA ASN A 57 -15.22 15.42 2.18
C ASN A 57 -13.73 15.30 1.81
N ILE A 58 -13.39 14.27 1.05
CA ILE A 58 -12.09 14.17 0.41
C ILE A 58 -12.03 15.15 -0.74
N ASP A 59 -10.95 15.91 -0.83
CA ASP A 59 -10.76 16.91 -1.87
C ASP A 59 -10.02 16.33 -3.09
N VAL A 60 -9.14 15.37 -2.87
CA VAL A 60 -8.33 14.78 -3.95
C VAL A 60 -7.97 13.33 -3.67
N VAL A 61 -7.96 12.54 -4.73
CA VAL A 61 -7.60 11.12 -4.70
C VAL A 61 -6.34 10.89 -5.53
N TYR A 62 -5.41 10.14 -4.94
CA TYR A 62 -4.27 9.55 -5.63
C TYR A 62 -4.34 8.03 -5.54
N ALA A 63 -3.85 7.34 -6.55
CA ALA A 63 -3.78 5.89 -6.56
C ALA A 63 -2.56 5.39 -7.31
N SER A 64 -2.07 4.22 -6.93
CA SER A 64 -1.10 3.48 -7.73
C SER A 64 -1.70 3.06 -9.08
N ASN A 65 -0.85 2.63 -10.02
CA ASN A 65 -1.30 2.15 -11.34
C ASN A 65 -2.04 0.80 -11.29
N CYS A 66 -2.06 0.14 -10.15
CA CYS A 66 -2.71 -1.16 -10.02
C CYS A 66 -4.23 -1.08 -10.05
N VAL A 67 -4.88 -1.95 -10.84
CA VAL A 67 -6.36 -2.00 -10.96
C VAL A 67 -7.05 -2.13 -9.61
N ARG A 68 -6.52 -2.94 -8.68
CA ARG A 68 -7.09 -3.16 -7.35
C ARG A 68 -7.14 -1.91 -6.46
N THR A 69 -6.21 -0.96 -6.63
CA THR A 69 -6.25 0.32 -5.90
C THR A 69 -7.32 1.23 -6.47
N LEU A 70 -7.45 1.31 -7.79
CA LEU A 70 -8.52 2.05 -8.46
C LEU A 70 -9.90 1.49 -8.14
N GLN A 71 -10.07 0.17 -8.16
CA GLN A 71 -11.33 -0.47 -7.75
C GLN A 71 -11.66 -0.20 -6.28
N THR A 72 -10.65 -0.12 -5.40
CA THR A 72 -10.88 0.25 -4.00
C THR A 72 -11.33 1.70 -3.87
N ALA A 73 -10.75 2.61 -4.66
CA ALA A 73 -11.09 4.03 -4.66
C ALA A 73 -12.44 4.34 -5.32
N LYS A 74 -12.89 3.48 -6.24
CA LYS A 74 -14.04 3.69 -7.13
C LYS A 74 -15.28 4.24 -6.40
N TYR A 75 -15.73 3.56 -5.36
CA TYR A 75 -16.97 3.93 -4.66
C TYR A 75 -16.86 5.28 -3.93
N LEU A 76 -15.68 5.59 -3.39
CA LEU A 76 -15.41 6.88 -2.78
C LEU A 76 -15.42 7.99 -3.86
N MET A 77 -14.77 7.74 -4.99
CA MET A 77 -14.72 8.69 -6.10
C MET A 77 -16.11 8.96 -6.69
N GLU A 78 -16.91 7.91 -6.92
CA GLU A 78 -18.27 8.03 -7.44
C GLU A 78 -19.15 8.86 -6.51
N LYS A 79 -19.11 8.61 -5.19
CA LYS A 79 -19.90 9.33 -4.20
C LYS A 79 -19.57 10.81 -4.08
N GLN A 80 -18.29 11.15 -4.25
CA GLN A 80 -17.80 12.51 -4.02
C GLN A 80 -17.45 13.24 -5.32
N ASN A 81 -17.82 12.64 -6.47
CA ASN A 81 -17.55 13.18 -7.81
C ASN A 81 -16.06 13.53 -8.03
N LEU A 82 -15.17 12.62 -7.63
CA LEU A 82 -13.73 12.77 -7.73
C LEU A 82 -13.15 11.88 -8.83
N LYS A 83 -11.94 12.24 -9.29
CA LYS A 83 -11.10 11.43 -10.18
C LYS A 83 -9.78 11.12 -9.50
N ALA A 84 -9.21 9.94 -9.78
CA ALA A 84 -7.89 9.58 -9.28
C ALA A 84 -6.79 10.23 -10.13
N ASN A 85 -5.78 10.75 -9.47
CA ASN A 85 -4.47 11.03 -10.04
C ASN A 85 -3.62 9.77 -9.87
N LEU A 86 -3.08 9.25 -10.97
CA LEU A 86 -2.24 8.05 -10.93
C LEU A 86 -0.79 8.42 -10.72
N ASP A 87 -0.10 7.65 -9.87
CA ASP A 87 1.34 7.79 -9.62
C ASP A 87 1.94 6.41 -9.39
N GLU A 88 2.85 5.99 -10.27
CA GLU A 88 3.52 4.69 -10.21
C GLU A 88 4.42 4.55 -8.97
N ARG A 89 4.88 5.65 -8.40
CA ARG A 89 5.65 5.64 -7.15
C ARG A 89 4.85 5.15 -5.94
N LEU A 90 3.51 5.05 -6.08
CA LEU A 90 2.60 4.49 -5.07
C LEU A 90 2.39 2.97 -5.24
N ASP A 91 3.03 2.32 -6.21
CA ASP A 91 2.87 0.89 -6.48
C ASP A 91 3.43 0.01 -5.34
N GLU A 92 2.98 -1.24 -5.30
CA GLU A 92 3.49 -2.21 -4.33
C GLU A 92 4.98 -2.51 -4.58
N ARG A 93 5.67 -2.89 -3.52
CA ARG A 93 7.05 -3.37 -3.60
C ARG A 93 7.16 -4.50 -4.62
N ARG A 94 8.09 -4.39 -5.55
CA ARG A 94 8.51 -5.50 -6.40
C ARG A 94 9.32 -6.48 -5.57
N THR A 95 8.76 -7.68 -5.37
CA THR A 95 9.40 -8.71 -4.55
C THR A 95 10.59 -9.37 -5.23
N GLY A 96 10.69 -9.29 -6.57
CA GLY A 96 11.72 -9.98 -7.33
C GLY A 96 11.48 -11.49 -7.37
N LYS A 97 12.56 -12.28 -7.32
CA LYS A 97 12.55 -13.75 -7.27
C LYS A 97 12.91 -14.23 -5.86
N PRO A 98 12.00 -14.19 -4.86
CA PRO A 98 12.30 -14.78 -3.57
C PRO A 98 12.45 -16.29 -3.76
N ASN A 99 13.51 -16.80 -3.20
CA ASN A 99 13.74 -18.24 -3.10
C ASN A 99 13.51 -18.63 -1.63
N ASP A 100 12.36 -19.23 -1.34
CA ASP A 100 11.99 -19.61 0.03
C ASP A 100 12.99 -20.61 0.67
N LYS A 101 13.76 -21.33 -0.15
CA LYS A 101 14.83 -22.21 0.34
C LYS A 101 16.07 -21.41 0.72
N GLU A 102 16.38 -20.37 -0.01
CA GLU A 102 17.54 -19.49 0.23
C GLU A 102 17.24 -18.43 1.29
N TYR A 103 16.00 -17.91 1.29
CA TYR A 103 15.56 -16.86 2.20
C TYR A 103 14.24 -17.23 2.89
N PRO A 104 14.24 -18.21 3.81
CA PRO A 104 13.01 -18.64 4.49
C PRO A 104 12.39 -17.54 5.35
N ASP A 105 13.17 -16.55 5.73
CA ASP A 105 12.80 -15.39 6.54
C ASP A 105 12.60 -14.09 5.72
N TRP A 106 12.57 -14.19 4.38
CA TRP A 106 12.57 -13.01 3.49
C TRP A 106 11.54 -11.94 3.88
N TYR A 107 10.38 -12.36 4.40
CA TYR A 107 9.34 -11.41 4.77
C TYR A 107 9.72 -10.58 6.00
N THR A 108 10.28 -11.17 7.04
CA THR A 108 10.71 -10.46 8.25
C THR A 108 12.00 -9.68 7.98
N ARG A 109 12.90 -10.26 7.21
CA ARG A 109 14.20 -9.68 6.87
C ARG A 109 14.08 -8.33 6.16
N GLN A 110 13.09 -8.15 5.29
CA GLN A 110 12.85 -6.86 4.62
C GLN A 110 12.58 -5.68 5.58
N PHE A 111 12.21 -5.96 6.84
CA PHE A 111 12.01 -4.94 7.87
C PHE A 111 13.24 -4.75 8.78
N GLN A 112 14.16 -5.68 8.78
CA GLN A 112 15.38 -5.67 9.60
C GLN A 112 16.58 -5.12 8.82
N ASP A 113 16.62 -5.35 7.51
CA ASP A 113 17.68 -4.92 6.60
C ASP A 113 17.07 -4.07 5.49
N GLU A 114 17.25 -2.76 5.56
CA GLU A 114 16.65 -1.82 4.60
C GLU A 114 17.19 -1.99 3.17
N ASN A 115 18.34 -2.61 3.00
CA ASN A 115 18.96 -2.85 1.69
C ASN A 115 18.65 -4.26 1.15
N PHE A 116 18.01 -5.12 1.95
CA PHE A 116 17.68 -6.48 1.52
C PHE A 116 16.72 -6.48 0.33
N LYS A 117 17.14 -7.11 -0.75
CA LYS A 117 16.33 -7.38 -1.94
C LYS A 117 16.74 -8.68 -2.61
N THR A 118 15.79 -9.29 -3.30
CA THR A 118 16.05 -10.44 -4.17
C THR A 118 16.30 -9.96 -5.60
N GLU A 119 16.77 -10.83 -6.46
CA GLU A 119 17.04 -10.50 -7.87
C GLU A 119 15.79 -9.89 -8.55
N GLY A 120 15.94 -8.74 -9.18
CA GLY A 120 14.87 -8.02 -9.87
C GLY A 120 13.83 -7.36 -8.93
N GLY A 121 14.05 -7.43 -7.61
CA GLY A 121 13.18 -6.80 -6.62
C GLY A 121 13.65 -5.43 -6.14
N GLU A 122 12.83 -4.81 -5.33
CA GLU A 122 13.14 -3.57 -4.60
C GLU A 122 13.47 -3.90 -3.14
N SER A 123 14.39 -3.15 -2.56
CA SER A 123 14.63 -3.14 -1.12
C SER A 123 13.56 -2.28 -0.41
N GLN A 124 13.51 -2.36 0.92
CA GLN A 124 12.71 -1.45 1.73
C GLN A 124 13.09 0.01 1.46
N LYS A 125 14.39 0.29 1.37
CA LYS A 125 14.93 1.63 1.08
C LYS A 125 14.47 2.15 -0.27
N ASP A 126 14.60 1.34 -1.35
CA ASP A 126 14.17 1.75 -2.70
C ASP A 126 12.68 2.17 -2.69
N VAL A 127 11.82 1.38 -2.04
CA VAL A 127 10.38 1.66 -1.95
C VAL A 127 10.10 2.89 -1.09
N ARG A 128 10.76 3.01 0.05
CA ARG A 128 10.58 4.14 0.96
C ARG A 128 10.94 5.46 0.27
N GLU A 129 12.06 5.51 -0.43
CA GLU A 129 12.52 6.72 -1.12
C GLU A 129 11.52 7.19 -2.18
N ARG A 130 11.04 6.29 -3.08
CA ARG A 130 10.03 6.67 -4.08
C ARG A 130 8.68 7.07 -3.48
N MET A 131 8.27 6.37 -2.41
CA MET A 131 7.03 6.69 -1.69
C MET A 131 7.11 8.04 -0.98
N GLU A 132 8.26 8.37 -0.37
CA GLU A 132 8.48 9.67 0.27
C GLU A 132 8.48 10.81 -0.74
N GLU A 133 9.11 10.62 -1.89
CA GLU A 133 9.10 11.61 -2.98
C GLU A 133 7.66 11.90 -3.42
N ALA A 134 6.89 10.85 -3.76
CA ALA A 134 5.49 11.00 -4.14
C ALA A 134 4.66 11.67 -3.04
N PHE A 135 4.80 11.22 -1.79
CA PHE A 135 4.07 11.77 -0.64
C PHE A 135 4.34 13.26 -0.45
N ASN A 136 5.62 13.66 -0.46
CA ASN A 136 6.00 15.06 -0.26
C ASN A 136 5.44 15.97 -1.38
N GLU A 137 5.51 15.53 -2.65
CA GLU A 137 4.92 16.27 -3.77
C GLU A 137 3.40 16.38 -3.66
N ILE A 138 2.73 15.27 -3.32
CA ILE A 138 1.27 15.23 -3.17
C ILE A 138 0.83 16.20 -2.06
N VAL A 139 1.50 16.18 -0.91
CA VAL A 139 1.19 17.07 0.21
C VAL A 139 1.42 18.54 -0.16
N GLU A 140 2.56 18.83 -0.80
CA GLU A 140 2.90 20.21 -1.20
C GLU A 140 1.88 20.79 -2.18
N LYS A 141 1.46 20.01 -3.18
CA LYS A 141 0.46 20.43 -4.18
C LYS A 141 -0.95 20.60 -3.59
N ASN A 142 -1.22 19.99 -2.44
CA ASN A 142 -2.57 19.91 -1.89
C ASN A 142 -2.65 20.41 -0.44
N LYS A 143 -1.88 21.45 -0.11
CA LYS A 143 -1.93 22.09 1.22
C LYS A 143 -3.34 22.50 1.61
N GLY A 144 -3.72 22.22 2.84
CA GLY A 144 -5.03 22.54 3.40
C GLY A 144 -6.17 21.62 2.95
N LYS A 145 -5.88 20.58 2.19
CA LYS A 145 -6.87 19.60 1.67
C LYS A 145 -6.88 18.28 2.44
N ARG A 146 -7.95 17.54 2.23
CA ARG A 146 -8.11 16.14 2.67
C ARG A 146 -7.78 15.23 1.48
N ILE A 147 -6.72 14.46 1.61
CA ILE A 147 -6.10 13.68 0.54
C ILE A 147 -6.29 12.19 0.82
N ALA A 148 -6.82 11.42 -0.11
CA ALA A 148 -6.86 9.96 -0.04
C ALA A 148 -5.84 9.36 -1.00
N ILE A 149 -4.90 8.56 -0.49
CA ILE A 149 -3.85 7.87 -1.26
C ILE A 149 -4.09 6.37 -1.18
N PHE A 150 -4.49 5.77 -2.30
CA PHE A 150 -4.74 4.33 -2.40
C PHE A 150 -3.47 3.62 -2.88
N THR A 151 -2.92 2.76 -2.02
CA THR A 151 -1.66 2.08 -2.22
C THR A 151 -1.70 0.64 -1.67
N HIS A 152 -0.58 0.11 -1.24
CA HIS A 152 -0.37 -1.31 -0.93
C HIS A 152 0.25 -1.51 0.45
N GLY A 153 0.24 -2.77 0.92
CA GLY A 153 0.64 -3.10 2.27
C GLY A 153 2.09 -2.78 2.60
N ASN A 154 3.05 -3.32 1.85
CA ASN A 154 4.46 -3.06 2.13
C ASN A 154 4.84 -1.61 1.82
N ALA A 155 4.39 -1.08 0.66
CA ALA A 155 4.69 0.29 0.25
C ALA A 155 4.25 1.30 1.33
N MET A 156 3.02 1.19 1.82
CA MET A 156 2.49 2.04 2.89
C MET A 156 3.27 1.89 4.20
N THR A 157 3.58 0.65 4.60
CA THR A 157 4.32 0.39 5.83
C THR A 157 5.72 0.97 5.77
N PHE A 158 6.41 0.82 4.64
CA PHE A 158 7.76 1.37 4.47
C PHE A 158 7.76 2.90 4.48
N LEU A 159 6.75 3.55 3.88
CA LEU A 159 6.58 4.99 4.03
C LEU A 159 6.36 5.39 5.50
N MET A 160 5.52 4.65 6.23
CA MET A 160 5.24 4.95 7.64
C MET A 160 6.47 4.81 8.53
N MET A 161 7.47 4.02 8.15
CA MET A 161 8.75 3.91 8.87
C MET A 161 9.55 5.23 8.89
N LYS A 162 9.16 6.22 8.13
CA LYS A 162 9.68 7.58 8.24
C LYS A 162 9.38 8.22 9.60
N TRP A 163 8.23 7.90 10.18
CA TRP A 163 7.73 8.49 11.43
C TRP A 163 7.57 7.47 12.55
N CYS A 164 7.35 6.21 12.18
CA CYS A 164 7.05 5.12 13.08
C CYS A 164 8.22 4.14 13.16
N LYS A 165 8.43 3.58 14.35
CA LYS A 165 9.37 2.48 14.55
C LYS A 165 8.65 1.16 14.38
N VAL A 166 9.23 0.22 13.64
CA VAL A 166 8.81 -1.17 13.61
C VAL A 166 9.40 -1.86 14.83
N GLU A 167 8.57 -2.21 15.79
CA GLU A 167 9.01 -2.89 17.02
C GLU A 167 9.12 -4.40 16.82
N ASN A 168 8.22 -4.97 16.02
CA ASN A 168 8.20 -6.41 15.73
C ASN A 168 7.53 -6.71 14.41
N VAL A 169 7.98 -7.76 13.74
CA VAL A 169 7.33 -8.36 12.56
C VAL A 169 7.37 -9.88 12.71
N THR A 170 6.23 -10.53 12.59
CA THR A 170 6.12 -11.98 12.69
C THR A 170 6.10 -12.66 11.31
N PRO A 171 6.45 -13.95 11.21
CA PRO A 171 6.29 -14.75 9.99
C PRO A 171 4.83 -14.77 9.48
N ASN A 172 3.85 -14.61 10.37
CA ASN A 172 2.43 -14.51 10.04
C ASN A 172 2.02 -13.13 9.51
N LYS A 173 3.00 -12.24 9.26
CA LYS A 173 2.79 -10.89 8.70
C LYS A 173 2.04 -9.94 9.65
N GLU A 174 2.12 -10.17 10.94
CA GLU A 174 1.71 -9.20 11.95
C GLU A 174 2.85 -8.19 12.14
N ILE A 175 2.50 -6.93 12.23
CA ILE A 175 3.45 -5.83 12.36
C ILE A 175 3.08 -5.02 13.58
N THR A 176 4.06 -4.72 14.42
CA THR A 176 3.91 -3.81 15.54
C THR A 176 4.61 -2.49 15.21
N LEU A 177 3.84 -1.41 15.14
CA LEU A 177 4.35 -0.06 14.92
C LEU A 177 4.17 0.79 16.17
N SER A 178 5.19 1.58 16.48
CA SER A 178 5.12 2.61 17.53
C SER A 178 5.41 4.00 16.96
N TYR A 179 4.78 5.01 17.58
CA TYR A 179 5.03 6.42 17.33
C TYR A 179 5.21 7.12 18.67
N ASN A 180 6.30 7.86 18.85
CA ASN A 180 6.64 8.50 20.13
C ASN A 180 6.56 7.54 21.34
N GLY A 181 7.05 6.31 21.18
CA GLY A 181 7.09 5.28 22.24
C GLY A 181 5.73 4.62 22.54
N LYS A 182 4.67 4.97 21.84
CA LYS A 182 3.35 4.35 22.00
C LYS A 182 3.06 3.41 20.83
N ILE A 183 2.57 2.21 21.12
CA ILE A 183 2.10 1.29 20.08
C ILE A 183 0.83 1.86 19.45
N ILE A 184 0.87 2.09 18.15
CA ILE A 184 -0.24 2.61 17.35
C ILE A 184 -0.87 1.54 16.46
N PHE A 185 -0.16 0.43 16.22
CA PHE A 185 -0.63 -0.68 15.42
C PHE A 185 0.03 -1.98 15.88
N ASN A 186 -0.74 -3.06 16.04
CA ASN A 186 -0.23 -4.37 16.48
C ASN A 186 -1.12 -5.49 15.95
N LYS A 187 -1.09 -5.73 14.65
CA LYS A 187 -1.84 -6.79 14.00
C LYS A 187 -1.35 -6.98 12.56
N ARG A 188 -1.97 -7.91 11.85
CA ARG A 188 -1.84 -7.99 10.39
C ARG A 188 -2.67 -6.86 9.74
N LEU A 189 -2.09 -6.22 8.72
CA LEU A 189 -2.83 -5.23 7.93
C LEU A 189 -4.08 -5.84 7.30
N ASN A 190 -5.22 -5.22 7.53
CA ASN A 190 -6.47 -5.58 6.87
C ASN A 190 -6.44 -5.21 5.37
N SER A 191 -7.45 -5.65 4.65
CA SER A 191 -7.70 -5.24 3.27
C SER A 191 -9.19 -4.88 3.12
N PRO A 192 -9.52 -3.57 3.10
CA PRO A 192 -8.63 -2.40 3.23
C PRO A 192 -8.12 -2.16 4.67
N GLU A 193 -7.07 -1.35 4.81
CA GLU A 193 -6.60 -0.72 6.05
C GLU A 193 -6.39 0.76 5.79
N VAL A 194 -6.68 1.62 6.77
CA VAL A 194 -6.56 3.08 6.66
C VAL A 194 -5.68 3.60 7.79
N PHE A 195 -4.71 4.44 7.44
CA PHE A 195 -3.95 5.26 8.39
C PHE A 195 -4.16 6.75 8.07
N LYS A 196 -4.29 7.55 9.12
CA LYS A 196 -4.44 9.00 9.04
C LYS A 196 -3.20 9.68 9.58
#